data_54428681cd6e73b2c064e0982c6600e5
#
_entry.id   54428681cd6e73b2c064e0982c6600e5
#
_cell.length_a   1.000
_cell.length_b   1.000
_cell.length_c   1.000
_cell.angle_alpha   90.00
_cell.angle_beta   90.00
_cell.angle_gamma   90.00
#
_symmetry.space_group_name_H-M   'P 1'
#
loop_
_entity.id
_entity.type
_entity.pdbx_description
1 polymer ?
#
loop_
_entity_poly.entity_id
_entity_poly.type
_entity_poly.pdbx_seq_one_letter_code
_entity_poly.pdbx_strand_id
1 'polypeptide(L)'
;MSNYRDCYFDNRGPFNEFEGFYSIVNCQLAMMKDYQRNEGLFKAIKKYCKGKRVVDFGAGTGLLGVYALMNGAKEVWFVEREVNLHPIIENLARINGDFDNNVDYHICVNASQIPDQKDYFEVCISECVGDSGIEDTMTYEFGKITRKHPNSICIPDRIEYFWSSVYVDEVEKEIKYMKDFPINYVDLFGKDESPFCPMNAMRGCSLRGYHNIIENKISTLDLKNYPTEPYVDMRFSLNNSSIEQEHNFIVLHWKCFTEDLEILNNSPQRHKDSYNHWLQFGFRDEGFKGDYSLYTNVHTGLVNLLKYIDENDNKIIQGLNFKYK
;
A
#
# COMPACT_ATOMS: atom_id res chain seq x y z
N MET A 1 12.68 20.52 8.35
CA MET A 1 11.97 19.47 7.59
C MET A 1 10.70 19.22 8.35
N SER A 2 9.53 19.64 7.83
CA SER A 2 8.24 19.29 8.44
C SER A 2 8.12 17.77 8.35
N ASN A 3 7.84 17.12 9.47
CA ASN A 3 7.64 15.68 9.51
C ASN A 3 6.42 15.35 8.64
N TYR A 4 6.55 14.38 7.75
CA TYR A 4 5.46 13.82 6.96
C TYR A 4 4.23 13.42 7.82
N ARG A 5 4.44 13.10 9.09
CA ARG A 5 3.38 12.91 10.10
C ARG A 5 2.39 14.09 10.14
N ASP A 6 2.88 15.32 9.96
CA ASP A 6 2.04 16.51 10.07
C ASP A 6 1.01 16.60 8.93
N CYS A 7 1.34 16.06 7.74
CA CYS A 7 0.42 16.04 6.60
C CYS A 7 -0.75 15.05 6.78
N TYR A 8 -0.51 13.93 7.47
CA TYR A 8 -1.52 12.89 7.69
C TYR A 8 -2.40 13.14 8.91
N PHE A 9 -1.91 13.86 9.92
CA PHE A 9 -2.58 13.99 11.20
C PHE A 9 -3.16 15.39 11.48
N ASP A 10 -2.62 16.45 10.90
CA ASP A 10 -3.10 17.82 11.15
C ASP A 10 -4.30 18.24 10.29
N ASN A 11 -4.64 17.49 9.26
CA ASN A 11 -5.82 17.75 8.44
C ASN A 11 -7.09 17.04 8.95
N ARG A 12 -7.19 16.77 10.24
CA ARG A 12 -8.45 16.35 10.89
C ARG A 12 -9.43 17.51 11.07
N GLY A 13 -9.45 18.44 10.12
CA GLY A 13 -10.56 19.34 9.95
C GLY A 13 -11.83 18.55 9.55
N PRO A 14 -12.99 19.22 9.46
CA PRO A 14 -14.29 18.58 9.21
C PRO A 14 -14.45 18.03 7.79
N PHE A 15 -13.38 17.57 7.15
CA PHE A 15 -13.45 16.83 5.90
C PHE A 15 -13.93 15.41 6.20
N ASN A 16 -15.24 15.30 6.27
CA ASN A 16 -15.93 14.03 6.52
C ASN A 16 -15.86 13.05 5.35
N GLU A 17 -15.05 13.33 4.32
CA GLU A 17 -14.99 12.49 3.14
C GLU A 17 -13.55 12.45 2.60
N PHE A 18 -13.10 11.25 2.28
CA PHE A 18 -11.86 10.94 1.59
C PHE A 18 -11.65 11.70 0.27
N GLU A 19 -12.72 12.31 -0.23
CA GLU A 19 -12.78 13.00 -1.54
C GLU A 19 -11.83 14.19 -1.69
N GLY A 20 -11.41 14.82 -0.59
CA GLY A 20 -10.47 15.94 -0.68
C GLY A 20 -9.01 15.58 -0.35
N PHE A 21 -8.76 14.37 0.14
CA PHE A 21 -7.46 14.02 0.69
C PHE A 21 -6.37 13.91 -0.40
N TYR A 22 -6.68 13.22 -1.49
CA TYR A 22 -5.72 13.03 -2.58
C TYR A 22 -5.52 14.28 -3.45
N SER A 23 -6.44 15.25 -3.41
CA SER A 23 -6.27 16.54 -4.06
C SER A 23 -5.31 17.47 -3.28
N ILE A 24 -4.94 17.11 -2.04
CA ILE A 24 -4.02 17.90 -1.23
C ILE A 24 -2.61 17.82 -1.84
N VAL A 25 -2.08 18.97 -2.22
CA VAL A 25 -0.75 19.11 -2.84
C VAL A 25 0.34 18.36 -2.06
N ASN A 26 0.28 18.37 -0.74
CA ASN A 26 1.26 17.70 0.11
C ASN A 26 1.28 16.18 -0.07
N CYS A 27 0.14 15.53 -0.25
CA CYS A 27 0.06 14.09 -0.49
C CYS A 27 0.65 13.75 -1.85
N GLN A 28 0.30 14.49 -2.89
CA GLN A 28 0.87 14.32 -4.21
C GLN A 28 2.38 14.55 -4.21
N LEU A 29 2.87 15.60 -3.52
CA LEU A 29 4.30 15.86 -3.38
C LEU A 29 5.03 14.76 -2.59
N ALA A 30 4.40 14.15 -1.60
CA ALA A 30 4.99 13.04 -0.86
C ALA A 30 5.21 11.83 -1.77
N MET A 31 4.21 11.45 -2.56
CA MET A 31 4.32 10.38 -3.56
C MET A 31 5.37 10.69 -4.63
N MET A 32 5.43 11.93 -5.12
CA MET A 32 6.44 12.36 -6.09
C MET A 32 7.87 12.32 -5.54
N LYS A 33 8.05 12.54 -4.25
CA LYS A 33 9.37 12.47 -3.57
C LYS A 33 9.82 11.06 -3.24
N ASP A 34 8.94 10.08 -3.33
CA ASP A 34 9.30 8.68 -3.15
C ASP A 34 9.98 8.15 -4.42
N TYR A 35 11.29 8.40 -4.52
CA TYR A 35 12.08 8.08 -5.71
C TYR A 35 12.11 6.58 -6.01
N GLN A 36 12.19 5.73 -5.00
CA GLN A 36 12.20 4.28 -5.22
C GLN A 36 10.87 3.78 -5.77
N ARG A 37 9.74 4.30 -5.25
CA ARG A 37 8.42 4.05 -5.80
C ARG A 37 8.38 4.43 -7.28
N ASN A 38 8.74 5.66 -7.58
CA ASN A 38 8.67 6.17 -8.94
C ASN A 38 9.62 5.42 -9.88
N GLU A 39 10.83 5.10 -9.44
CA GLU A 39 11.81 4.36 -10.25
C GLU A 39 11.31 2.95 -10.58
N GLY A 40 10.71 2.23 -9.62
CA GLY A 40 10.14 0.90 -9.85
C GLY A 40 9.03 0.92 -10.89
N LEU A 41 8.07 1.84 -10.73
CA LEU A 41 6.97 2.04 -11.68
C LEU A 41 7.49 2.45 -13.07
N PHE A 42 8.44 3.37 -13.12
CA PHE A 42 9.02 3.84 -14.38
C PHE A 42 9.75 2.74 -15.15
N LYS A 43 10.47 1.85 -14.45
CA LYS A 43 11.10 0.68 -15.08
C LYS A 43 10.05 -0.24 -15.74
N ALA A 44 8.93 -0.50 -15.04
CA ALA A 44 7.86 -1.31 -15.59
C ALA A 44 7.17 -0.63 -16.78
N ILE A 45 6.80 0.65 -16.66
CA ILE A 45 6.16 1.43 -17.72
C ILE A 45 7.04 1.45 -18.97
N LYS A 46 8.34 1.76 -18.81
CA LYS A 46 9.31 1.76 -19.92
C LYS A 46 9.39 0.41 -20.64
N LYS A 47 9.30 -0.68 -19.87
CA LYS A 47 9.38 -2.04 -20.42
C LYS A 47 8.14 -2.42 -21.22
N TYR A 48 6.94 -2.00 -20.75
CA TYR A 48 5.70 -2.61 -21.22
C TYR A 48 4.80 -1.69 -22.05
N CYS A 49 4.94 -0.35 -22.00
CA CYS A 49 3.94 0.57 -22.58
C CYS A 49 4.19 0.96 -24.06
N LYS A 50 5.38 0.73 -24.58
CA LYS A 50 5.72 1.18 -25.94
C LYS A 50 4.78 0.60 -27.01
N GLY A 51 4.14 1.47 -27.80
CA GLY A 51 3.22 1.11 -28.88
C GLY A 51 1.86 0.58 -28.40
N LYS A 52 1.54 0.67 -27.11
CA LYS A 52 0.37 0.09 -26.47
C LYS A 52 -0.69 1.13 -26.14
N ARG A 53 -1.96 0.68 -26.07
CA ARG A 53 -3.05 1.43 -25.46
C ARG A 53 -3.03 1.18 -23.97
N VAL A 54 -2.94 2.25 -23.20
CA VAL A 54 -2.71 2.23 -21.76
C VAL A 54 -3.89 2.89 -21.03
N VAL A 55 -4.30 2.32 -19.90
CA VAL A 55 -5.15 3.00 -18.93
C VAL A 55 -4.34 3.21 -17.64
N ASP A 56 -4.32 4.46 -17.16
CA ASP A 56 -3.76 4.88 -15.87
C ASP A 56 -4.93 5.15 -14.91
N PHE A 57 -5.20 4.19 -14.03
CA PHE A 57 -6.36 4.21 -13.15
C PHE A 57 -5.99 4.74 -11.77
N GLY A 58 -6.67 5.81 -11.34
CA GLY A 58 -6.26 6.61 -10.19
C GLY A 58 -5.05 7.47 -10.53
N ALA A 59 -5.13 8.19 -11.65
CA ALA A 59 -3.97 8.84 -12.26
C ALA A 59 -3.33 9.94 -11.38
N GLY A 60 -4.06 10.50 -10.40
CA GLY A 60 -3.56 11.57 -9.54
C GLY A 60 -3.10 12.78 -10.36
N THR A 61 -1.82 13.12 -10.26
CA THR A 61 -1.22 14.17 -11.09
C THR A 61 -0.94 13.76 -12.54
N GLY A 62 -1.20 12.50 -12.91
CA GLY A 62 -0.93 11.96 -14.24
C GLY A 62 0.51 11.48 -14.47
N LEU A 63 1.31 11.39 -13.40
CA LEU A 63 2.73 11.08 -13.49
C LEU A 63 3.01 9.79 -14.27
N LEU A 64 2.26 8.72 -14.01
CA LEU A 64 2.50 7.40 -14.60
C LEU A 64 2.04 7.35 -16.06
N GLY A 65 0.85 7.86 -16.34
CA GLY A 65 0.35 7.93 -17.73
C GLY A 65 1.19 8.84 -18.61
N VAL A 66 1.66 9.99 -18.09
CA VAL A 66 2.60 10.87 -18.81
C VAL A 66 3.91 10.15 -19.08
N TYR A 67 4.40 9.38 -18.11
CA TYR A 67 5.60 8.58 -18.32
C TYR A 67 5.38 7.49 -19.39
N ALA A 68 4.18 6.91 -19.47
CA ALA A 68 3.84 5.98 -20.55
C ALA A 68 3.87 6.68 -21.92
N LEU A 69 3.30 7.90 -22.03
CA LEU A 69 3.36 8.72 -23.24
C LEU A 69 4.82 8.98 -23.66
N MET A 70 5.66 9.46 -22.75
CA MET A 70 7.09 9.71 -23.00
C MET A 70 7.87 8.47 -23.45
N ASN A 71 7.42 7.27 -23.08
CA ASN A 71 8.02 6.01 -23.50
C ASN A 71 7.34 5.39 -24.75
N GLY A 72 6.52 6.16 -25.47
CA GLY A 72 5.96 5.79 -26.76
C GLY A 72 4.71 4.92 -26.66
N ALA A 73 3.89 5.07 -25.64
CA ALA A 73 2.53 4.54 -25.62
C ALA A 73 1.76 5.10 -26.83
N LYS A 74 0.91 4.29 -27.45
CA LYS A 74 0.10 4.69 -28.61
C LYS A 74 -1.06 5.60 -28.20
N GLU A 75 -1.64 5.32 -27.04
CA GLU A 75 -2.81 6.01 -26.48
C GLU A 75 -2.79 5.85 -24.96
N VAL A 76 -3.17 6.90 -24.23
CA VAL A 76 -3.28 6.84 -22.75
C VAL A 76 -4.61 7.41 -22.28
N TRP A 77 -5.31 6.65 -21.45
CA TRP A 77 -6.51 7.06 -20.74
C TRP A 77 -6.19 7.29 -19.28
N PHE A 78 -6.29 8.55 -18.85
CA PHE A 78 -6.16 8.93 -17.45
C PHE A 78 -7.53 8.87 -16.80
N VAL A 79 -7.70 8.02 -15.81
CA VAL A 79 -8.92 7.93 -15.00
C VAL A 79 -8.64 8.54 -13.65
N GLU A 80 -9.15 9.76 -13.40
CA GLU A 80 -8.94 10.49 -12.16
C GLU A 80 -10.24 11.14 -11.69
N ARG A 81 -10.69 10.76 -10.49
CA ARG A 81 -11.95 11.22 -9.92
C ARG A 81 -11.90 12.69 -9.51
N GLU A 82 -10.73 13.12 -9.01
CA GLU A 82 -10.53 14.48 -8.51
C GLU A 82 -10.33 15.44 -9.70
N VAL A 83 -11.43 16.08 -10.12
CA VAL A 83 -11.44 16.99 -11.29
C VAL A 83 -10.46 18.16 -11.16
N ASN A 84 -10.10 18.54 -9.93
CA ASN A 84 -9.09 19.56 -9.66
C ASN A 84 -7.67 19.15 -10.09
N LEU A 85 -7.42 17.86 -10.29
CA LEU A 85 -6.14 17.34 -10.78
C LEU A 85 -6.08 17.28 -12.31
N HIS A 86 -7.21 17.34 -13.01
CA HIS A 86 -7.24 17.28 -14.48
C HIS A 86 -6.38 18.36 -15.17
N PRO A 87 -6.42 19.64 -14.74
CA PRO A 87 -5.53 20.65 -15.33
C PRO A 87 -4.04 20.36 -15.07
N ILE A 88 -3.72 19.65 -13.97
CA ILE A 88 -2.35 19.25 -13.65
C ILE A 88 -1.91 18.15 -14.62
N ILE A 89 -2.76 17.13 -14.82
CA ILE A 89 -2.51 16.06 -15.81
C ILE A 89 -2.23 16.66 -17.18
N GLU A 90 -3.13 17.54 -17.65
CA GLU A 90 -3.02 18.19 -18.96
C GLU A 90 -1.73 19.01 -19.09
N ASN A 91 -1.39 19.81 -18.08
CA ASN A 91 -0.16 20.59 -18.06
C ASN A 91 1.09 19.69 -18.05
N LEU A 92 1.08 18.63 -17.24
CA LEU A 92 2.20 17.71 -17.14
C LEU A 92 2.42 16.99 -18.47
N ALA A 93 1.34 16.52 -19.10
CA ALA A 93 1.37 15.95 -20.43
C ALA A 93 1.95 16.96 -21.45
N ARG A 94 1.44 18.18 -21.49
CA ARG A 94 1.88 19.23 -22.42
C ARG A 94 3.34 19.64 -22.25
N ILE A 95 3.85 19.71 -21.01
CA ILE A 95 5.24 20.16 -20.73
C ILE A 95 6.25 19.05 -21.08
N ASN A 96 5.90 17.80 -20.83
CA ASN A 96 6.80 16.67 -21.02
C ASN A 96 6.62 15.97 -22.37
N GLY A 97 5.56 16.30 -23.10
CA GLY A 97 5.25 15.73 -24.38
C GLY A 97 5.88 16.50 -25.52
N ASP A 98 7.08 16.13 -25.92
CA ASP A 98 7.49 16.31 -27.32
C ASP A 98 6.76 15.20 -28.13
N PHE A 99 5.41 15.21 -27.98
CA PHE A 99 4.55 14.24 -28.65
C PHE A 99 4.58 14.57 -30.13
N ASP A 100 5.30 13.81 -30.91
CA ASP A 100 5.00 13.71 -32.32
C ASP A 100 3.48 13.65 -32.43
N ASN A 101 2.86 14.55 -33.19
CA ASN A 101 1.44 14.90 -33.25
C ASN A 101 0.43 13.72 -33.45
N ASN A 102 0.78 12.51 -33.07
CA ASN A 102 0.05 11.27 -33.27
C ASN A 102 -0.23 10.47 -32.00
N VAL A 103 -0.01 11.01 -30.79
CA VAL A 103 -0.33 10.30 -29.55
C VAL A 103 -1.63 10.85 -28.99
N ASP A 104 -2.63 9.99 -28.87
CA ASP A 104 -3.90 10.35 -28.28
C ASP A 104 -3.86 10.15 -26.75
N TYR A 105 -4.34 11.15 -26.01
CA TYR A 105 -4.63 10.97 -24.60
C TYR A 105 -6.01 11.51 -24.22
N HIS A 106 -6.62 10.87 -23.23
CA HIS A 106 -7.96 11.18 -22.76
C HIS A 106 -7.94 11.31 -21.24
N ILE A 107 -8.66 12.27 -20.69
CA ILE A 107 -8.83 12.44 -19.24
C ILE A 107 -10.30 12.23 -18.92
N CYS A 108 -10.62 11.33 -18.00
CA CYS A 108 -11.98 11.01 -17.60
C CYS A 108 -12.11 10.89 -16.08
N VAL A 109 -13.33 11.13 -15.58
CA VAL A 109 -13.62 11.16 -14.13
C VAL A 109 -13.73 9.76 -13.54
N ASN A 110 -14.21 8.81 -14.32
CA ASN A 110 -14.44 7.45 -13.82
C ASN A 110 -14.36 6.39 -14.94
N ALA A 111 -14.26 5.14 -14.53
CA ALA A 111 -14.10 3.99 -15.43
C ALA A 111 -15.31 3.73 -16.37
N SER A 112 -16.45 4.37 -16.19
CA SER A 112 -17.58 4.22 -17.12
C SER A 112 -17.38 5.02 -18.41
N GLN A 113 -16.41 5.91 -18.45
CA GLN A 113 -16.11 6.78 -19.57
C GLN A 113 -15.01 6.22 -20.49
N ILE A 114 -14.30 5.16 -20.06
CA ILE A 114 -13.33 4.48 -20.91
C ILE A 114 -14.01 3.53 -21.89
N PRO A 115 -13.33 3.14 -22.99
CA PRO A 115 -13.86 2.17 -23.94
C PRO A 115 -14.31 0.86 -23.28
N ASP A 116 -15.54 0.41 -23.54
CA ASP A 116 -16.11 -0.82 -22.96
C ASP A 116 -15.76 -2.09 -23.74
N GLN A 117 -15.01 -1.96 -24.82
CA GLN A 117 -14.57 -3.08 -25.65
C GLN A 117 -13.62 -3.99 -24.87
N LYS A 118 -13.91 -5.30 -24.85
CA LYS A 118 -13.02 -6.31 -24.27
C LYS A 118 -11.62 -6.24 -24.90
N ASP A 119 -10.59 -6.34 -24.04
CA ASP A 119 -9.17 -6.27 -24.45
C ASP A 119 -8.79 -5.00 -25.25
N TYR A 120 -9.52 -3.88 -25.03
CA TYR A 120 -9.15 -2.60 -25.61
C TYR A 120 -7.78 -2.14 -25.12
N PHE A 121 -7.56 -2.17 -23.79
CA PHE A 121 -6.29 -1.83 -23.20
C PHE A 121 -5.33 -3.02 -23.18
N GLU A 122 -4.10 -2.75 -23.58
CA GLU A 122 -3.01 -3.72 -23.59
C GLU A 122 -2.14 -3.61 -22.36
N VAL A 123 -2.20 -2.45 -21.67
CA VAL A 123 -1.56 -2.21 -20.37
C VAL A 123 -2.53 -1.48 -19.45
N CYS A 124 -2.68 -1.98 -18.24
CA CYS A 124 -3.45 -1.35 -17.16
C CYS A 124 -2.50 -0.98 -16.02
N ILE A 125 -2.39 0.31 -15.72
CA ILE A 125 -1.56 0.84 -14.64
C ILE A 125 -2.47 1.28 -13.51
N SER A 126 -2.13 0.98 -12.27
CA SER A 126 -2.74 1.58 -11.09
C SER A 126 -1.80 1.50 -9.90
N GLU A 127 -1.51 2.65 -9.32
CA GLU A 127 -0.81 2.71 -8.03
C GLU A 127 -1.79 3.17 -6.95
N CYS A 128 -2.84 2.40 -6.74
CA CYS A 128 -3.83 2.56 -5.68
C CYS A 128 -3.56 1.56 -4.56
N VAL A 129 -2.33 1.58 -4.05
CA VAL A 129 -1.84 0.67 -3.01
C VAL A 129 -1.67 1.46 -1.71
N GLY A 130 -2.43 1.11 -0.68
CA GLY A 130 -2.36 1.75 0.62
C GLY A 130 -1.27 1.17 1.54
N ASP A 131 -1.22 1.65 2.78
CA ASP A 131 -0.24 1.22 3.79
C ASP A 131 -0.29 -0.29 4.05
N SER A 132 -1.48 -0.90 4.04
CA SER A 132 -1.68 -2.35 4.14
C SER A 132 -1.70 -3.09 2.80
N GLY A 133 -1.45 -2.40 1.70
CA GLY A 133 -1.49 -2.93 0.34
C GLY A 133 -2.84 -2.79 -0.35
N ILE A 134 -3.96 -3.01 0.30
CA ILE A 134 -5.31 -3.00 -0.28
C ILE A 134 -6.33 -2.12 0.46
N GLU A 135 -5.88 -1.19 1.28
CA GLU A 135 -6.76 -0.29 2.04
C GLU A 135 -7.61 0.62 1.17
N ASP A 136 -7.15 0.87 -0.04
CA ASP A 136 -7.86 1.70 -0.98
C ASP A 136 -8.88 0.87 -1.76
N THR A 137 -10.15 1.26 -1.70
CA THR A 137 -11.24 0.67 -2.50
C THR A 137 -10.95 0.71 -4.00
N MET A 138 -10.04 1.58 -4.43
CA MET A 138 -9.58 1.69 -5.81
C MET A 138 -8.94 0.41 -6.33
N THR A 139 -8.29 -0.40 -5.46
CA THR A 139 -7.73 -1.71 -5.85
C THR A 139 -8.83 -2.65 -6.36
N TYR A 140 -9.99 -2.64 -5.72
CA TYR A 140 -11.16 -3.41 -6.18
C TYR A 140 -11.72 -2.89 -7.51
N GLU A 141 -11.80 -1.56 -7.69
CA GLU A 141 -12.26 -0.95 -8.95
C GLU A 141 -11.27 -1.24 -10.09
N PHE A 142 -9.97 -1.19 -9.82
CA PHE A 142 -8.94 -1.60 -10.77
C PHE A 142 -9.13 -3.06 -11.22
N GLY A 143 -9.43 -3.96 -10.28
CA GLY A 143 -9.74 -5.35 -10.57
C GLY A 143 -10.94 -5.53 -11.51
N LYS A 144 -11.90 -4.61 -11.54
CA LYS A 144 -13.00 -4.63 -12.53
C LYS A 144 -12.49 -4.31 -13.94
N ILE A 145 -11.55 -3.38 -14.05
CA ILE A 145 -10.93 -3.01 -15.33
C ILE A 145 -10.10 -4.19 -15.85
N THR A 146 -9.23 -4.77 -15.02
CA THR A 146 -8.33 -5.85 -15.44
C THR A 146 -9.10 -7.09 -15.89
N ARG A 147 -10.24 -7.41 -15.25
CA ARG A 147 -11.12 -8.51 -15.70
C ARG A 147 -11.75 -8.29 -17.09
N LYS A 148 -11.97 -7.02 -17.50
CA LYS A 148 -12.41 -6.70 -18.87
C LYS A 148 -11.29 -6.85 -19.88
N HIS A 149 -10.05 -6.76 -19.42
CA HIS A 149 -8.86 -6.80 -20.27
C HIS A 149 -7.90 -7.94 -19.84
N PRO A 150 -8.35 -9.22 -19.87
CA PRO A 150 -7.59 -10.35 -19.29
C PRO A 150 -6.24 -10.59 -20.00
N ASN A 151 -6.08 -10.09 -21.22
CA ASN A 151 -4.83 -10.18 -21.99
C ASN A 151 -3.89 -8.99 -21.74
N SER A 152 -4.31 -8.00 -20.95
CA SER A 152 -3.46 -6.85 -20.63
C SER A 152 -2.32 -7.22 -19.66
N ILE A 153 -1.26 -6.44 -19.73
CA ILE A 153 -0.22 -6.40 -18.72
C ILE A 153 -0.72 -5.45 -17.62
N CYS A 154 -0.73 -5.91 -16.37
CA CYS A 154 -1.10 -5.10 -15.22
C CYS A 154 0.15 -4.59 -14.51
N ILE A 155 0.17 -3.33 -14.13
CA ILE A 155 1.25 -2.69 -13.38
C ILE A 155 0.64 -2.04 -12.13
N PRO A 156 0.74 -2.71 -10.95
CA PRO A 156 1.22 -4.08 -10.69
C PRO A 156 0.24 -5.19 -11.12
N ASP A 157 0.74 -6.43 -11.26
CA ASP A 157 -0.09 -7.61 -11.49
C ASP A 157 -0.44 -8.37 -10.20
N ARG A 158 0.37 -8.25 -9.16
CA ARG A 158 0.16 -8.89 -7.86
C ARG A 158 0.78 -8.14 -6.70
N ILE A 159 0.24 -8.40 -5.52
CA ILE A 159 0.80 -8.00 -4.22
C ILE A 159 1.22 -9.26 -3.47
N GLU A 160 2.44 -9.31 -3.01
CA GLU A 160 2.93 -10.35 -2.10
C GLU A 160 3.01 -9.81 -0.69
N TYR A 161 2.44 -10.52 0.28
CA TYR A 161 2.43 -10.18 1.69
C TYR A 161 3.49 -10.94 2.44
N PHE A 162 4.13 -10.25 3.38
CA PHE A 162 5.22 -10.76 4.19
C PHE A 162 5.04 -10.36 5.66
N TRP A 163 5.63 -11.16 6.53
CA TRP A 163 6.01 -10.70 7.84
C TRP A 163 7.54 -10.76 7.98
N SER A 164 8.09 -9.81 8.73
CA SER A 164 9.51 -9.78 9.06
C SER A 164 9.67 -9.67 10.56
N SER A 165 10.52 -10.51 11.14
CA SER A 165 11.03 -10.27 12.47
C SER A 165 12.26 -9.36 12.40
N VAL A 166 12.32 -8.39 13.29
CA VAL A 166 13.34 -7.34 13.27
C VAL A 166 13.72 -6.94 14.69
N TYR A 167 14.92 -6.39 14.85
CA TYR A 167 15.26 -5.64 16.04
C TYR A 167 15.17 -4.14 15.76
N VAL A 168 14.54 -3.40 16.67
CA VAL A 168 14.34 -1.95 16.53
C VAL A 168 14.69 -1.26 17.85
N ASP A 169 15.77 -0.48 17.84
CA ASP A 169 16.24 0.27 19.01
C ASP A 169 15.20 1.25 19.58
N GLU A 170 14.40 1.86 18.66
CA GLU A 170 13.39 2.85 19.05
C GLU A 170 12.27 2.24 19.88
N VAL A 171 11.89 1.00 19.57
CA VAL A 171 10.84 0.26 20.32
C VAL A 171 11.27 0.08 21.77
N GLU A 172 12.50 -0.32 22.03
CA GLU A 172 13.02 -0.47 23.40
C GLU A 172 13.05 0.86 24.17
N LYS A 173 13.41 1.94 23.50
CA LYS A 173 13.41 3.28 24.10
C LYS A 173 12.01 3.77 24.43
N GLU A 174 11.05 3.55 23.54
CA GLU A 174 9.65 3.91 23.78
C GLU A 174 9.04 3.11 24.95
N ILE A 175 9.32 1.81 25.01
CA ILE A 175 8.86 0.95 26.10
C ILE A 175 9.43 1.42 27.45
N LYS A 176 10.73 1.71 27.47
CA LYS A 176 11.38 2.23 28.68
C LYS A 176 10.76 3.55 29.11
N TYR A 177 10.57 4.48 28.16
CA TYR A 177 9.94 5.77 28.43
C TYR A 177 8.54 5.61 29.02
N MET A 178 7.73 4.69 28.48
CA MET A 178 6.37 4.45 28.98
C MET A 178 6.36 3.82 30.37
N LYS A 179 7.32 2.96 30.69
CA LYS A 179 7.48 2.38 32.03
C LYS A 179 7.94 3.40 33.08
N ASP A 180 8.78 4.34 32.64
CA ASP A 180 9.35 5.38 33.51
C ASP A 180 8.43 6.61 33.66
N PHE A 181 7.33 6.67 32.92
CA PHE A 181 6.41 7.81 32.94
C PHE A 181 5.61 7.83 34.27
N PRO A 182 5.42 9.00 34.91
CA PRO A 182 4.79 9.10 36.24
C PRO A 182 3.30 8.76 36.26
N ILE A 183 2.66 8.62 35.06
CA ILE A 183 1.28 8.14 34.95
C ILE A 183 1.34 6.67 34.55
N ASN A 184 0.69 5.81 35.32
CA ASN A 184 0.64 4.39 35.04
C ASN A 184 -0.31 4.09 33.87
N TYR A 185 0.20 4.23 32.66
CA TYR A 185 -0.54 3.86 31.44
C TYR A 185 -0.78 2.36 31.34
N VAL A 186 0.07 1.55 31.96
CA VAL A 186 -0.04 0.09 31.92
C VAL A 186 -1.33 -0.38 32.59
N ASP A 187 -1.72 0.24 33.71
CA ASP A 187 -2.98 -0.11 34.38
C ASP A 187 -4.21 0.45 33.65
N LEU A 188 -4.05 1.53 32.87
CA LEU A 188 -5.16 2.16 32.16
C LEU A 188 -5.44 1.46 30.81
N PHE A 189 -4.39 1.06 30.09
CA PHE A 189 -4.50 0.50 28.73
C PHE A 189 -4.21 -0.99 28.66
N GLY A 190 -3.95 -1.59 29.77
CA GLY A 190 -3.96 -2.99 29.75
C GLY A 190 -2.81 -3.72 30.34
N LYS A 191 -3.20 -4.67 31.01
CA LYS A 191 -2.49 -5.92 31.13
C LYS A 191 -2.15 -6.40 29.73
N ASP A 192 -1.08 -7.14 29.58
CA ASP A 192 -0.52 -7.64 28.32
C ASP A 192 -1.53 -8.25 27.32
N GLU A 193 -2.76 -8.46 27.73
CA GLU A 193 -3.86 -9.03 26.96
C GLU A 193 -4.82 -8.00 26.34
N SER A 194 -4.64 -6.70 26.60
CA SER A 194 -5.55 -5.67 26.06
C SER A 194 -5.19 -5.31 24.61
N PRO A 195 -6.18 -5.31 23.69
CA PRO A 195 -5.97 -4.83 22.33
C PRO A 195 -5.60 -3.33 22.25
N PHE A 196 -5.72 -2.63 23.37
CA PHE A 196 -5.37 -1.21 23.49
C PHE A 196 -4.00 -1.01 24.17
N CYS A 197 -3.28 -2.09 24.53
CA CYS A 197 -1.96 -1.95 25.07
C CYS A 197 -1.02 -1.34 24.01
N PRO A 198 -0.55 -0.11 24.18
CA PRO A 198 0.32 0.54 23.20
C PRO A 198 1.66 -0.18 23.04
N MET A 199 1.98 -1.12 23.95
CA MET A 199 3.17 -1.96 23.88
C MET A 199 2.99 -3.17 22.94
N ASN A 200 1.74 -3.57 22.63
CA ASN A 200 1.45 -4.75 21.83
C ASN A 200 0.95 -4.43 20.42
N ALA A 201 0.50 -3.20 20.16
CA ALA A 201 -0.03 -2.82 18.88
C ALA A 201 0.52 -1.45 18.45
N MET A 202 1.53 -1.45 17.62
CA MET A 202 1.93 -0.21 16.94
C MET A 202 1.14 -0.12 15.64
N ARG A 203 0.39 0.97 15.52
CA ARG A 203 -0.18 1.41 14.24
C ARG A 203 0.94 1.89 13.34
N GLY A 204 0.64 2.01 12.04
CA GLY A 204 1.55 2.47 11.01
C GLY A 204 2.54 3.52 11.48
N CYS A 205 3.80 3.18 11.43
CA CYS A 205 4.90 4.00 11.89
C CYS A 205 6.03 3.96 10.86
N SER A 206 6.77 5.04 10.79
CA SER A 206 8.05 5.07 10.08
C SER A 206 9.14 4.74 11.08
N LEU A 207 9.26 3.49 11.49
CA LEU A 207 10.37 3.07 12.35
C LEU A 207 11.68 3.18 11.57
N ARG A 208 12.71 3.53 12.31
CA ARG A 208 14.09 3.60 11.79
C ARG A 208 14.98 2.71 12.65
N GLY A 209 16.14 2.34 12.08
CA GLY A 209 17.12 1.55 12.83
C GLY A 209 16.77 0.07 12.93
N TYR A 210 16.22 -0.48 11.84
CA TYR A 210 16.00 -1.92 11.72
C TYR A 210 17.33 -2.68 11.63
N HIS A 211 17.44 -3.74 12.42
CA HIS A 211 18.56 -4.68 12.41
C HIS A 211 18.03 -6.11 12.30
N ASN A 212 18.89 -7.03 11.86
CA ASN A 212 18.62 -8.48 11.84
C ASN A 212 17.27 -8.84 11.19
N ILE A 213 17.02 -8.36 9.97
CA ILE A 213 15.73 -8.53 9.28
C ILE A 213 15.64 -9.96 8.75
N ILE A 214 14.67 -10.72 9.22
CA ILE A 214 14.28 -12.04 8.68
C ILE A 214 12.90 -11.92 8.07
N GLU A 215 12.80 -12.11 6.77
CA GLU A 215 11.59 -11.96 5.99
C GLU A 215 10.96 -13.31 5.66
N ASN A 216 9.65 -13.42 5.82
CA ASN A 216 8.88 -14.62 5.47
C ASN A 216 7.62 -14.24 4.68
N LYS A 217 7.39 -14.93 3.57
CA LYS A 217 6.22 -14.72 2.75
C LYS A 217 4.98 -15.34 3.38
N ILE A 218 3.89 -14.59 3.40
CA ILE A 218 2.57 -15.02 3.87
C ILE A 218 1.75 -15.55 2.70
N SER A 219 1.49 -14.70 1.70
CA SER A 219 0.57 -14.99 0.62
C SER A 219 0.81 -14.09 -0.58
N THR A 220 0.07 -14.36 -1.65
CA THR A 220 0.02 -13.55 -2.87
C THR A 220 -1.43 -13.20 -3.19
N LEU A 221 -1.70 -11.94 -3.47
CA LEU A 221 -2.96 -11.44 -4.01
C LEU A 221 -2.77 -11.10 -5.48
N ASP A 222 -3.51 -11.78 -6.34
CA ASP A 222 -3.52 -11.54 -7.79
C ASP A 222 -4.39 -10.30 -8.09
N LEU A 223 -3.79 -9.24 -8.65
CA LEU A 223 -4.51 -8.02 -9.02
C LEU A 223 -5.13 -8.12 -10.42
N LYS A 224 -4.60 -9.01 -11.26
CA LYS A 224 -5.14 -9.26 -12.59
C LYS A 224 -6.45 -10.05 -12.52
N ASN A 225 -6.50 -11.05 -11.62
CA ASN A 225 -7.68 -11.84 -11.32
C ASN A 225 -8.18 -11.53 -9.90
N TYR A 226 -8.38 -10.26 -9.62
CA TYR A 226 -8.74 -9.76 -8.31
C TYR A 226 -9.98 -10.50 -7.75
N PRO A 227 -9.98 -10.91 -6.48
CA PRO A 227 -11.06 -11.69 -5.91
C PRO A 227 -12.43 -11.01 -6.06
N THR A 228 -13.44 -11.79 -6.43
CA THR A 228 -14.84 -11.35 -6.46
C THR A 228 -15.51 -11.50 -5.09
N GLU A 229 -15.01 -12.46 -4.30
CA GLU A 229 -15.44 -12.64 -2.92
C GLU A 229 -14.96 -11.47 -2.06
N PRO A 230 -15.80 -10.96 -1.15
CA PRO A 230 -15.47 -9.77 -0.37
C PRO A 230 -14.34 -10.00 0.64
N TYR A 231 -14.01 -11.25 0.96
CA TYR A 231 -13.05 -11.56 2.00
C TYR A 231 -11.96 -12.50 1.51
N VAL A 232 -10.73 -12.17 1.87
CA VAL A 232 -9.55 -13.02 1.69
C VAL A 232 -8.93 -13.31 3.05
N ASP A 233 -8.65 -14.58 3.32
CA ASP A 233 -8.01 -15.08 4.53
C ASP A 233 -6.59 -15.55 4.19
N MET A 234 -5.58 -14.81 4.64
CA MET A 234 -4.17 -15.10 4.41
C MET A 234 -3.54 -15.60 5.71
N ARG A 235 -3.44 -16.92 5.86
CA ARG A 235 -2.94 -17.59 7.08
C ARG A 235 -1.43 -17.68 7.09
N PHE A 236 -0.84 -17.49 8.26
CA PHE A 236 0.59 -17.69 8.51
C PHE A 236 0.85 -18.08 9.96
N SER A 237 1.99 -18.74 10.19
CA SER A 237 2.41 -19.17 11.52
C SER A 237 3.67 -18.44 11.95
N LEU A 238 3.69 -17.96 13.19
CA LEU A 238 4.89 -17.48 13.85
C LEU A 238 5.45 -18.58 14.76
N ASN A 239 6.55 -19.17 14.36
CA ASN A 239 7.22 -20.21 15.14
C ASN A 239 8.53 -19.68 15.73
N ASN A 240 8.79 -19.96 16.98
CA ASN A 240 9.98 -19.50 17.70
C ASN A 240 11.33 -19.93 17.12
N SER A 241 11.35 -20.97 16.29
CA SER A 241 12.61 -21.44 15.67
C SER A 241 13.15 -20.49 14.62
N SER A 242 12.31 -19.53 14.15
CA SER A 242 12.70 -18.51 13.18
C SER A 242 13.01 -17.16 13.84
N ILE A 243 12.73 -17.02 15.13
CA ILE A 243 12.91 -15.79 15.88
C ILE A 243 14.12 -15.99 16.77
N GLU A 244 15.26 -15.51 16.34
CA GLU A 244 16.47 -15.50 17.17
C GLU A 244 16.29 -14.53 18.34
N GLN A 245 17.07 -14.73 19.41
CA GLN A 245 16.96 -13.96 20.68
C GLN A 245 17.18 -12.44 20.53
N GLU A 246 17.52 -11.98 19.34
CA GLU A 246 17.83 -10.58 19.03
C GLU A 246 16.68 -9.82 18.34
N HIS A 247 15.48 -10.40 18.24
CA HIS A 247 14.34 -9.73 17.61
C HIS A 247 13.36 -9.25 18.69
N ASN A 248 12.83 -8.04 18.53
CA ASN A 248 11.89 -7.44 19.47
C ASN A 248 10.60 -6.93 18.80
N PHE A 249 10.49 -7.08 17.47
CA PHE A 249 9.36 -6.53 16.74
C PHE A 249 9.03 -7.34 15.48
N ILE A 250 7.73 -7.45 15.17
CA ILE A 250 7.22 -8.05 13.93
C ILE A 250 6.63 -6.95 13.06
N VAL A 251 7.02 -6.93 11.79
CA VAL A 251 6.49 -6.00 10.79
C VAL A 251 5.74 -6.76 9.73
N LEU A 252 4.50 -6.35 9.48
CA LEU A 252 3.72 -6.78 8.33
C LEU A 252 3.95 -5.81 7.18
N HIS A 253 4.27 -6.33 6.03
CA HIS A 253 4.56 -5.51 4.86
C HIS A 253 4.23 -6.23 3.56
N TRP A 254 4.35 -5.52 2.45
CA TRP A 254 4.01 -6.03 1.13
C TRP A 254 5.03 -5.58 0.09
N LYS A 255 5.04 -6.31 -1.04
CA LYS A 255 5.77 -5.96 -2.27
C LYS A 255 4.84 -6.15 -3.46
N CYS A 256 4.93 -5.25 -4.43
CA CYS A 256 4.17 -5.37 -5.68
C CYS A 256 5.09 -5.73 -6.83
N PHE A 257 4.55 -6.52 -7.73
CA PHE A 257 5.28 -7.02 -8.89
C PHE A 257 4.49 -6.80 -10.19
N THR A 258 5.21 -6.76 -11.29
CA THR A 258 4.68 -6.96 -12.64
C THR A 258 5.54 -8.02 -13.30
N GLU A 259 4.98 -9.18 -13.59
CA GLU A 259 5.74 -10.38 -13.94
C GLU A 259 6.85 -10.64 -12.88
N ASP A 260 8.11 -10.74 -13.27
CA ASP A 260 9.23 -10.99 -12.34
C ASP A 260 9.89 -9.68 -11.82
N LEU A 261 9.37 -8.53 -12.19
CA LEU A 261 9.92 -7.25 -11.79
C LEU A 261 9.24 -6.75 -10.49
N GLU A 262 10.01 -6.64 -9.40
CA GLU A 262 9.57 -5.92 -8.20
C GLU A 262 9.50 -4.41 -8.52
N ILE A 263 8.33 -3.82 -8.33
CA ILE A 263 8.07 -2.42 -8.70
C ILE A 263 7.79 -1.52 -7.49
N LEU A 264 7.16 -2.07 -6.47
CA LEU A 264 6.85 -1.36 -5.21
C LEU A 264 7.21 -2.24 -4.03
N ASN A 265 7.60 -1.60 -2.93
CA ASN A 265 8.06 -2.33 -1.76
C ASN A 265 7.85 -1.50 -0.49
N ASN A 266 7.20 -2.07 0.52
CA ASN A 266 7.01 -1.48 1.84
C ASN A 266 7.72 -2.25 2.96
N SER A 267 8.87 -2.89 2.63
CA SER A 267 9.61 -3.71 3.59
C SER A 267 10.41 -2.87 4.61
N PRO A 268 10.76 -3.46 5.76
CA PRO A 268 11.68 -2.84 6.72
C PRO A 268 13.01 -2.42 6.09
N GLN A 269 13.55 -3.21 5.17
CA GLN A 269 14.80 -2.89 4.47
C GLN A 269 14.69 -1.58 3.70
N ARG A 270 13.58 -1.37 2.99
CA ARG A 270 13.34 -0.13 2.26
C ARG A 270 13.26 1.08 3.20
N HIS A 271 12.59 0.96 4.33
CA HIS A 271 12.48 2.04 5.32
C HIS A 271 13.82 2.40 5.97
N LYS A 272 14.72 1.43 6.07
CA LYS A 272 16.09 1.66 6.54
C LYS A 272 16.91 2.49 5.57
N ASP A 273 16.77 2.22 4.28
CA ASP A 273 17.69 2.73 3.25
C ASP A 273 17.20 4.03 2.60
N SER A 274 15.88 4.31 2.62
CA SER A 274 15.32 5.45 1.91
C SER A 274 14.00 5.97 2.50
N TYR A 275 13.59 7.13 1.97
CA TYR A 275 12.25 7.68 2.21
C TYR A 275 11.19 6.77 1.59
N ASN A 276 10.16 6.45 2.39
CA ASN A 276 8.98 5.73 1.98
C ASN A 276 7.74 6.49 2.49
N HIS A 277 6.76 6.74 1.63
CA HIS A 277 5.56 7.46 2.02
C HIS A 277 4.51 6.55 2.66
N TRP A 278 4.58 5.21 2.45
CA TRP A 278 3.72 4.25 3.14
C TRP A 278 4.17 4.02 4.57
N LEU A 279 3.21 3.90 5.47
CA LEU A 279 3.45 3.47 6.84
C LEU A 279 3.58 1.95 6.90
N GLN A 280 4.30 1.47 7.91
CA GLN A 280 4.39 0.04 8.20
C GLN A 280 3.47 -0.33 9.36
N PHE A 281 2.92 -1.53 9.31
CA PHE A 281 2.19 -2.10 10.43
C PHE A 281 3.09 -3.09 11.15
N GLY A 282 3.15 -2.95 12.45
CA GLY A 282 3.96 -3.85 13.23
C GLY A 282 3.45 -3.99 14.67
N PHE A 283 3.94 -4.99 15.34
CA PHE A 283 3.63 -5.31 16.72
C PHE A 283 4.84 -5.91 17.44
N ARG A 284 4.83 -5.84 18.76
CA ARG A 284 5.91 -6.37 19.56
C ARG A 284 5.89 -7.90 19.59
N ASP A 285 7.07 -8.51 19.60
CA ASP A 285 7.23 -9.97 19.55
C ASP A 285 7.08 -10.69 20.91
N GLU A 286 6.87 -10.01 22.02
CA GLU A 286 6.73 -10.68 23.31
C GLU A 286 5.54 -11.65 23.32
N GLY A 287 5.83 -12.93 23.11
CA GLY A 287 4.87 -14.02 23.22
C GLY A 287 4.02 -14.28 21.99
N PHE A 288 4.31 -13.67 20.85
CA PHE A 288 3.61 -13.95 19.59
C PHE A 288 4.08 -15.27 18.99
N LYS A 289 3.60 -16.35 19.58
CA LYS A 289 3.68 -17.70 19.02
C LYS A 289 2.29 -18.10 18.58
N GLY A 290 2.17 -18.77 17.44
CA GLY A 290 0.91 -19.34 17.01
C GLY A 290 0.53 -18.99 15.58
N ASP A 291 -0.70 -19.30 15.25
CA ASP A 291 -1.26 -19.11 13.93
C ASP A 291 -2.02 -17.80 13.86
N TYR A 292 -1.81 -17.10 12.76
CA TYR A 292 -2.40 -15.80 12.49
C TYR A 292 -3.06 -15.79 11.12
N SER A 293 -3.96 -14.86 10.92
CA SER A 293 -4.54 -14.54 9.63
C SER A 293 -4.57 -13.04 9.40
N LEU A 294 -4.14 -12.63 8.21
CA LEU A 294 -4.52 -11.34 7.64
C LEU A 294 -5.89 -11.54 6.97
N TYR A 295 -6.93 -11.18 7.67
CA TYR A 295 -8.30 -11.25 7.18
C TYR A 295 -8.70 -9.91 6.59
N THR A 296 -8.91 -9.89 5.28
CA THR A 296 -9.10 -8.66 4.54
C THR A 296 -10.45 -8.64 3.84
N ASN A 297 -11.13 -7.50 3.92
CA ASN A 297 -12.27 -7.21 3.07
C ASN A 297 -11.76 -6.44 1.84
N VAL A 298 -11.65 -7.14 0.71
CA VAL A 298 -11.07 -6.59 -0.52
C VAL A 298 -11.95 -5.53 -1.19
N HIS A 299 -13.23 -5.43 -0.81
CA HIS A 299 -14.14 -4.41 -1.34
C HIS A 299 -14.06 -3.09 -0.57
N THR A 300 -13.68 -3.14 0.69
CA THR A 300 -13.61 -1.96 1.57
C THR A 300 -12.19 -1.57 1.96
N GLY A 301 -11.21 -2.40 1.57
CA GLY A 301 -9.82 -2.20 1.98
C GLY A 301 -9.56 -2.44 3.48
N LEU A 302 -10.50 -3.06 4.19
CA LEU A 302 -10.35 -3.34 5.62
C LEU A 302 -9.43 -4.54 5.82
N VAL A 303 -8.34 -4.34 6.54
CA VAL A 303 -7.39 -5.40 6.93
C VAL A 303 -7.42 -5.61 8.43
N ASN A 304 -7.57 -6.86 8.85
CA ASN A 304 -7.53 -7.26 10.25
C ASN A 304 -6.46 -8.33 10.45
N LEU A 305 -5.69 -8.20 11.51
CA LEU A 305 -4.83 -9.28 11.98
C LEU A 305 -5.60 -10.06 13.06
N LEU A 306 -5.79 -11.35 12.82
CA LEU A 306 -6.45 -12.27 13.74
C LEU A 306 -5.44 -13.26 14.27
N LYS A 307 -5.52 -13.61 15.56
CA LYS A 307 -4.75 -14.70 16.17
C LYS A 307 -5.69 -15.86 16.48
N TYR A 308 -5.31 -17.07 16.10
CA TYR A 308 -6.00 -18.29 16.49
C TYR A 308 -5.44 -18.80 17.81
N ILE A 309 -6.31 -19.10 18.79
CA ILE A 309 -5.88 -19.61 20.10
C ILE A 309 -5.92 -21.12 20.14
N ASP A 310 -6.88 -21.74 19.45
CA ASP A 310 -7.09 -23.18 19.43
C ASP A 310 -7.71 -23.58 18.06
N GLU A 311 -7.36 -24.78 17.57
CA GLU A 311 -7.91 -25.33 16.33
C GLU A 311 -9.43 -25.55 16.38
N ASN A 312 -10.00 -25.66 17.60
CA ASN A 312 -11.42 -25.90 17.84
C ASN A 312 -12.20 -24.65 18.30
N ASP A 313 -11.55 -23.57 18.64
CA ASP A 313 -12.17 -22.36 19.14
C ASP A 313 -11.85 -21.21 18.19
N ASN A 314 -12.76 -20.89 17.25
CA ASN A 314 -12.68 -19.74 16.35
C ASN A 314 -12.73 -18.40 17.10
N LYS A 315 -12.12 -18.29 18.27
CA LYS A 315 -12.07 -17.05 19.02
C LYS A 315 -11.05 -16.10 18.41
N ILE A 316 -11.58 -15.09 17.79
CA ILE A 316 -10.86 -13.86 17.42
C ILE A 316 -10.44 -13.19 18.73
N ILE A 317 -9.17 -13.27 19.09
CA ILE A 317 -8.68 -12.64 20.33
C ILE A 317 -8.33 -11.18 20.11
N GLN A 318 -7.84 -10.80 18.94
CA GLN A 318 -7.48 -9.42 18.66
C GLN A 318 -7.63 -9.13 17.16
N GLY A 319 -8.57 -8.28 16.81
CA GLY A 319 -8.62 -7.66 15.50
C GLY A 319 -7.86 -6.33 15.56
N LEU A 320 -6.68 -6.24 14.99
CA LEU A 320 -6.09 -4.96 14.65
C LEU A 320 -6.84 -4.47 13.41
N ASN A 321 -7.69 -3.47 13.61
CA ASN A 321 -8.46 -2.89 12.53
C ASN A 321 -7.65 -1.73 11.95
N PHE A 322 -7.13 -1.91 10.75
CA PHE A 322 -6.31 -0.93 10.04
C PHE A 322 -7.13 0.11 9.28
N LYS A 323 -8.41 0.24 9.56
CA LYS A 323 -9.22 1.27 8.95
C LYS A 323 -8.96 2.60 9.63
N TYR A 324 -8.42 3.55 8.90
CA TYR A 324 -8.47 4.96 9.28
C TYR A 324 -9.93 5.41 9.28
N LYS A 325 -10.42 5.86 10.44
CA LYS A 325 -11.67 6.60 10.50
C LYS A 325 -11.43 8.04 10.16
#